data_c2269297b9449c3a1e8d22fe0c0d95a0
#
_entry.id   c2269297b9449c3a1e8d22fe0c0d95a0
#
_cell.length_a   1.000
_cell.length_b   1.000
_cell.length_c   1.000
_cell.angle_alpha   90.00
_cell.angle_beta   90.00
_cell.angle_gamma   90.00
#
_symmetry.space_group_name_H-M   'P 1'
#
loop_
_entity.id
_entity.type
_entity.pdbx_description
1 polymer ?
#
loop_
_entity_poly.entity_id
_entity_poly.type
_entity_poly.pdbx_seq_one_letter_code
_entity_poly.pdbx_strand_id
1 'polypeptide(L)'
;MLSWDSLSHFFILYYNGFMAKIFIFRHGQTVDNKDHTFSGWRQTDLTPEGIEEAKGIGEKLKNEKVTKAYQSDLIRSKHTLELVLNGFHEGVDLITDTRIKERDYGNLTGLNKDETEKQNPEQYKLWHRSYNVAPPGGESIEMVEKRVLAFLNDVIPNFTKDDVIFISAHGNSIRPMRRYFEHITIDEMCSFEHIPGKIYSYEI
;
A
#
# COMPACT_ATOMS: atom_id res chain seq x y z
N MET A 1 -24.97 3.76 22.61
CA MET A 1 -23.62 3.48 22.07
C MET A 1 -23.82 2.70 20.79
N LEU A 2 -23.88 3.40 19.66
CA LEU A 2 -24.04 2.77 18.34
C LEU A 2 -22.69 2.19 17.94
N SER A 3 -22.66 0.91 17.54
CA SER A 3 -21.44 0.22 17.12
C SER A 3 -20.86 0.89 15.86
N TRP A 4 -19.55 0.88 15.72
CA TRP A 4 -18.82 1.45 14.57
C TRP A 4 -19.27 0.88 13.21
N ASP A 5 -19.88 -0.31 13.20
CA ASP A 5 -20.43 -0.97 12.01
C ASP A 5 -21.66 -0.29 11.42
N SER A 6 -22.41 0.47 12.22
CA SER A 6 -23.63 1.13 11.73
C SER A 6 -23.39 2.49 11.04
N LEU A 7 -22.27 3.14 11.33
CA LEU A 7 -21.95 4.45 10.72
C LEU A 7 -21.30 4.31 9.34
N SER A 8 -20.50 3.27 9.12
CA SER A 8 -19.90 3.00 7.82
C SER A 8 -20.93 2.57 6.76
N HIS A 9 -21.97 1.82 7.16
CA HIS A 9 -23.06 1.43 6.24
C HIS A 9 -23.99 2.58 5.87
N PHE A 10 -24.11 3.59 6.70
CA PHE A 10 -25.04 4.72 6.43
C PHE A 10 -24.48 5.73 5.42
N PHE A 11 -23.15 5.82 5.28
CA PHE A 11 -22.52 6.73 4.32
C PHE A 11 -22.47 6.17 2.89
N ILE A 12 -22.43 4.85 2.71
CA ILE A 12 -22.34 4.19 1.40
C ILE A 12 -23.68 4.19 0.63
N LEU A 13 -24.81 4.32 1.33
CA LEU A 13 -26.15 4.17 0.71
C LEU A 13 -26.75 5.47 0.15
N TYR A 14 -26.10 6.63 0.26
CA TYR A 14 -26.69 7.91 -0.18
C TYR A 14 -25.97 8.59 -1.36
N TYR A 15 -24.95 7.94 -1.97
CA TYR A 15 -24.30 8.50 -3.17
C TYR A 15 -24.71 7.74 -4.43
N ASN A 16 -25.91 8.02 -4.93
CA ASN A 16 -26.30 7.64 -6.28
C ASN A 16 -25.42 8.38 -7.31
N GLY A 17 -24.47 7.68 -7.94
CA GLY A 17 -23.84 8.11 -9.17
C GLY A 17 -22.38 8.55 -9.10
N PHE A 18 -21.67 8.35 -7.99
CA PHE A 18 -20.24 8.60 -7.89
C PHE A 18 -19.45 7.34 -8.23
N MET A 19 -18.58 7.40 -9.21
CA MET A 19 -17.68 6.31 -9.57
C MET A 19 -16.29 6.86 -9.89
N ALA A 20 -15.58 7.33 -8.84
CA ALA A 20 -14.15 7.52 -8.96
C ALA A 20 -13.47 6.15 -9.12
N LYS A 21 -12.44 6.08 -9.98
CA LYS A 21 -11.64 4.87 -10.14
C LYS A 21 -10.36 4.97 -9.34
N ILE A 22 -10.07 3.95 -8.56
CA ILE A 22 -8.84 3.87 -7.77
C ILE A 22 -8.04 2.64 -8.23
N PHE A 23 -6.77 2.85 -8.57
CA PHE A 23 -5.81 1.81 -8.92
C PHE A 23 -4.69 1.80 -7.89
N ILE A 24 -4.56 0.71 -7.15
CA ILE A 24 -3.55 0.52 -6.11
C ILE A 24 -2.56 -0.53 -6.59
N PHE A 25 -1.28 -0.23 -6.50
CA PHE A 25 -0.21 -1.16 -6.85
C PHE A 25 0.97 -1.03 -5.88
N ARG A 26 1.69 -2.14 -5.72
CA ARG A 26 2.91 -2.16 -4.94
C ARG A 26 4.06 -1.64 -5.78
N HIS A 27 5.02 -0.97 -5.12
CA HIS A 27 6.30 -0.65 -5.74
C HIS A 27 6.98 -1.88 -6.34
N GLY A 28 7.73 -1.71 -7.41
CA GLY A 28 8.54 -2.76 -8.03
C GLY A 28 9.58 -3.35 -7.07
N GLN A 29 10.16 -4.49 -7.45
CA GLN A 29 11.18 -5.17 -6.66
C GLN A 29 12.33 -4.22 -6.31
N THR A 30 12.80 -4.27 -5.05
CA THR A 30 13.99 -3.58 -4.56
C THR A 30 15.10 -4.59 -4.22
N VAL A 31 16.33 -4.09 -4.01
CA VAL A 31 17.44 -4.92 -3.52
C VAL A 31 17.08 -5.62 -2.22
N ASP A 32 16.43 -4.91 -1.26
CA ASP A 32 15.97 -5.53 -0.02
C ASP A 32 14.96 -6.67 -0.25
N ASN A 33 14.08 -6.55 -1.26
CA ASN A 33 13.16 -7.64 -1.60
C ASN A 33 13.89 -8.86 -2.17
N LYS A 34 14.84 -8.63 -3.07
CA LYS A 34 15.67 -9.67 -3.68
C LYS A 34 16.50 -10.42 -2.65
N ASP A 35 17.05 -9.69 -1.68
CA ASP A 35 17.92 -10.23 -0.63
C ASP A 35 17.16 -10.73 0.60
N HIS A 36 15.82 -10.87 0.52
CA HIS A 36 14.94 -11.25 1.63
C HIS A 36 15.15 -10.45 2.91
N THR A 37 15.38 -9.13 2.78
CA THR A 37 15.67 -8.23 3.89
C THR A 37 14.40 -7.47 4.33
N PHE A 38 14.29 -7.17 5.62
CA PHE A 38 13.27 -6.28 6.13
C PHE A 38 13.56 -4.83 5.70
N SER A 39 12.85 -4.35 4.68
CA SER A 39 13.08 -3.00 4.12
C SER A 39 12.66 -1.88 5.09
N GLY A 40 11.49 -2.03 5.72
CA GLY A 40 10.93 -0.96 6.55
C GLY A 40 10.93 0.41 5.85
N TRP A 41 11.47 1.42 6.54
CA TRP A 41 11.59 2.78 6.01
C TRP A 41 12.94 3.11 5.37
N ARG A 42 13.75 2.10 5.07
CA ARG A 42 15.00 2.30 4.31
C ARG A 42 14.70 2.90 2.94
N GLN A 43 15.57 3.77 2.48
CA GLN A 43 15.50 4.38 1.15
C GLN A 43 16.23 3.49 0.12
N THR A 44 15.63 2.31 -0.15
CA THR A 44 16.15 1.36 -1.13
C THR A 44 15.41 1.52 -2.44
N ASP A 45 16.15 1.66 -3.53
CA ASP A 45 15.60 1.85 -4.87
C ASP A 45 15.28 0.52 -5.56
N LEU A 46 14.68 0.61 -6.75
CA LEU A 46 14.25 -0.52 -7.58
C LEU A 46 15.47 -1.26 -8.16
N THR A 47 15.33 -2.58 -8.32
CA THR A 47 16.22 -3.37 -9.16
C THR A 47 15.86 -3.19 -10.64
N PRO A 48 16.72 -3.64 -11.60
CA PRO A 48 16.32 -3.67 -13.01
C PRO A 48 15.01 -4.43 -13.24
N GLU A 49 14.79 -5.54 -12.54
CA GLU A 49 13.54 -6.30 -12.59
C GLU A 49 12.36 -5.47 -12.05
N GLY A 50 12.57 -4.73 -10.94
CA GLY A 50 11.55 -3.85 -10.37
C GLY A 50 11.18 -2.68 -11.29
N ILE A 51 12.13 -2.17 -12.08
CA ILE A 51 11.88 -1.16 -13.12
C ILE A 51 10.97 -1.74 -14.22
N GLU A 52 11.23 -2.96 -14.68
CA GLU A 52 10.38 -3.62 -15.69
C GLU A 52 8.99 -3.97 -15.13
N GLU A 53 8.88 -4.37 -13.85
CA GLU A 53 7.59 -4.54 -13.18
C GLU A 53 6.78 -3.23 -13.18
N ALA A 54 7.41 -2.10 -12.83
CA ALA A 54 6.76 -0.79 -12.81
C ALA A 54 6.30 -0.35 -14.22
N LYS A 55 7.15 -0.51 -15.23
CA LYS A 55 6.78 -0.25 -16.63
C LYS A 55 5.61 -1.13 -17.08
N GLY A 56 5.61 -2.41 -16.69
CA GLY A 56 4.52 -3.34 -16.97
C GLY A 56 3.19 -2.94 -16.33
N ILE A 57 3.20 -2.30 -15.16
CA ILE A 57 2.01 -1.67 -14.56
C ILE A 57 1.58 -0.49 -15.42
N GLY A 58 2.51 0.39 -15.82
CA GLY A 58 2.24 1.55 -16.68
C GLY A 58 1.57 1.14 -18.00
N GLU A 59 2.07 0.10 -18.66
CA GLU A 59 1.46 -0.42 -19.90
C GLU A 59 0.01 -0.90 -19.70
N LYS A 60 -0.29 -1.51 -18.56
CA LYS A 60 -1.67 -1.94 -18.23
C LYS A 60 -2.60 -0.75 -17.98
N LEU A 61 -2.09 0.35 -17.46
CA LEU A 61 -2.84 1.54 -17.07
C LEU A 61 -2.77 2.69 -18.10
N LYS A 62 -2.07 2.52 -19.22
CA LYS A 62 -1.80 3.58 -20.21
C LYS A 62 -3.02 4.27 -20.81
N ASN A 63 -4.19 3.63 -20.77
CA ASN A 63 -5.43 4.19 -21.29
C ASN A 63 -6.25 4.90 -20.19
N GLU A 64 -5.85 4.81 -18.94
CA GLU A 64 -6.53 5.49 -17.84
C GLU A 64 -6.09 6.95 -17.77
N LYS A 65 -7.06 7.85 -17.70
CA LYS A 65 -6.79 9.32 -17.62
C LYS A 65 -6.61 9.72 -16.17
N VAL A 66 -5.47 9.36 -15.59
CA VAL A 66 -5.15 9.67 -14.18
C VAL A 66 -5.25 11.16 -13.90
N THR A 67 -5.95 11.53 -12.82
CA THR A 67 -6.12 12.93 -12.36
C THR A 67 -5.32 13.20 -11.09
N LYS A 68 -5.23 12.21 -10.19
CA LYS A 68 -4.49 12.31 -8.93
C LYS A 68 -3.64 11.06 -8.72
N ALA A 69 -2.45 11.23 -8.19
CA ALA A 69 -1.58 10.11 -7.88
C ALA A 69 -0.93 10.28 -6.50
N TYR A 70 -1.06 9.25 -5.66
CA TYR A 70 -0.50 9.21 -4.31
C TYR A 70 0.70 8.29 -4.26
N GLN A 71 1.71 8.71 -3.52
CA GLN A 71 2.91 7.95 -3.23
C GLN A 71 3.36 8.16 -1.79
N SER A 72 4.14 7.25 -1.24
CA SER A 72 4.84 7.52 0.01
C SER A 72 6.10 8.35 -0.25
N ASP A 73 6.76 8.79 0.82
CA ASP A 73 8.05 9.48 0.74
C ASP A 73 9.24 8.53 0.51
N LEU A 74 9.01 7.20 0.44
CA LEU A 74 10.06 6.22 0.15
C LEU A 74 10.39 6.19 -1.35
N ILE A 75 11.70 6.18 -1.67
CA ILE A 75 12.20 6.31 -3.05
C ILE A 75 11.61 5.26 -3.99
N ARG A 76 11.48 4.00 -3.56
CA ARG A 76 10.90 2.92 -4.36
C ARG A 76 9.44 3.16 -4.78
N SER A 77 8.64 3.83 -3.92
CA SER A 77 7.26 4.21 -4.22
C SER A 77 7.22 5.33 -5.27
N LYS A 78 8.08 6.35 -5.08
CA LYS A 78 8.20 7.48 -6.01
C LYS A 78 8.68 7.04 -7.37
N HIS A 79 9.77 6.28 -7.43
CA HIS A 79 10.34 5.79 -8.68
C HIS A 79 9.37 4.86 -9.42
N THR A 80 8.65 3.99 -8.70
CA THR A 80 7.59 3.16 -9.31
C THR A 80 6.50 4.02 -9.93
N LEU A 81 5.99 5.02 -9.20
CA LEU A 81 4.93 5.88 -9.73
C LEU A 81 5.38 6.67 -10.95
N GLU A 82 6.60 7.20 -10.93
CA GLU A 82 7.20 7.89 -12.08
C GLU A 82 7.26 7.00 -13.32
N LEU A 83 7.70 5.74 -13.17
CA LEU A 83 7.74 4.77 -14.26
C LEU A 83 6.35 4.37 -14.76
N VAL A 84 5.38 4.22 -13.84
CA VAL A 84 3.98 3.92 -14.20
C VAL A 84 3.37 5.05 -15.01
N LEU A 85 3.62 6.28 -14.63
CA LEU A 85 3.13 7.46 -15.35
C LEU A 85 3.89 7.69 -16.66
N ASN A 86 5.07 7.08 -16.85
CA ASN A 86 5.91 7.15 -18.07
C ASN A 86 6.06 8.58 -18.64
N GLY A 87 6.27 9.54 -17.74
CA GLY A 87 6.39 10.95 -18.11
C GLY A 87 5.06 11.67 -18.41
N PHE A 88 3.92 10.98 -18.32
CA PHE A 88 2.59 11.59 -18.45
C PHE A 88 2.17 12.26 -17.13
N HIS A 89 2.84 13.35 -16.78
CA HIS A 89 2.56 14.10 -15.54
C HIS A 89 1.69 15.33 -15.78
N GLU A 90 1.41 15.68 -17.03
CA GLU A 90 0.72 16.91 -17.35
C GLU A 90 -0.74 16.84 -16.85
N GLY A 91 -1.08 17.71 -15.91
CA GLY A 91 -2.41 17.74 -15.30
C GLY A 91 -2.67 16.71 -14.19
N VAL A 92 -1.64 15.99 -13.71
CA VAL A 92 -1.74 15.04 -12.61
C VAL A 92 -1.29 15.67 -11.30
N ASP A 93 -2.16 15.66 -10.28
CA ASP A 93 -1.80 16.04 -8.92
C ASP A 93 -0.97 14.93 -8.26
N LEU A 94 0.35 15.15 -8.12
CA LEU A 94 1.26 14.21 -7.45
C LEU A 94 1.35 14.53 -5.96
N ILE A 95 0.83 13.65 -5.12
CA ILE A 95 0.71 13.86 -3.68
C ILE A 95 1.56 12.83 -2.94
N THR A 96 2.46 13.31 -2.07
CA THR A 96 3.21 12.46 -1.17
C THR A 96 2.54 12.41 0.20
N ASP A 97 2.15 11.21 0.64
CA ASP A 97 1.53 11.01 1.95
C ASP A 97 2.27 9.94 2.75
N THR A 98 2.77 10.30 3.92
CA THR A 98 3.54 9.39 4.77
C THR A 98 2.69 8.31 5.45
N ARG A 99 1.37 8.47 5.50
CA ARG A 99 0.44 7.50 6.08
C ARG A 99 0.36 6.20 5.27
N ILE A 100 0.77 6.24 3.98
CA ILE A 100 0.79 5.05 3.11
C ILE A 100 2.18 4.40 3.00
N LYS A 101 3.15 4.76 3.85
CA LYS A 101 4.47 4.12 3.93
C LYS A 101 4.38 2.62 4.25
N GLU A 102 5.47 1.92 3.94
CA GLU A 102 5.67 0.56 4.42
C GLU A 102 5.63 0.51 5.96
N ARG A 103 5.35 -0.66 6.51
CA ARG A 103 5.46 -0.94 7.94
C ARG A 103 6.88 -0.68 8.42
N ASP A 104 7.03 0.04 9.53
CA ASP A 104 8.31 0.13 10.21
C ASP A 104 8.63 -1.20 10.91
N TYR A 105 9.78 -1.75 10.61
CA TYR A 105 10.23 -2.99 11.25
C TYR A 105 11.16 -2.74 12.45
N GLY A 106 11.40 -1.46 12.82
CA GLY A 106 12.23 -1.10 13.95
C GLY A 106 13.60 -1.77 13.91
N ASN A 107 13.95 -2.49 14.98
CA ASN A 107 15.25 -3.16 15.10
C ASN A 107 15.47 -4.31 14.09
N LEU A 108 14.43 -4.78 13.43
CA LEU A 108 14.58 -5.79 12.37
C LEU A 108 14.94 -5.16 11.01
N THR A 109 14.82 -3.84 10.86
CA THR A 109 15.08 -3.15 9.59
C THR A 109 16.54 -3.39 9.16
N GLY A 110 16.71 -3.90 7.94
CA GLY A 110 18.03 -4.25 7.38
C GLY A 110 18.51 -5.68 7.70
N LEU A 111 17.81 -6.44 8.56
CA LEU A 111 18.13 -7.83 8.82
C LEU A 111 17.55 -8.74 7.74
N ASN A 112 18.26 -9.85 7.45
CA ASN A 112 17.76 -10.90 6.58
C ASN A 112 16.65 -11.68 7.28
N LYS A 113 15.54 -11.95 6.58
CA LYS A 113 14.35 -12.60 7.14
C LYS A 113 14.60 -14.05 7.50
N ASP A 114 15.29 -14.79 6.63
CA ASP A 114 15.55 -16.22 6.82
C ASP A 114 16.50 -16.45 8.01
N GLU A 115 17.49 -15.57 8.19
CA GLU A 115 18.38 -15.61 9.34
C GLU A 115 17.65 -15.25 10.63
N THR A 116 16.80 -14.22 10.58
CA THR A 116 15.97 -13.80 11.72
C THR A 116 15.03 -14.92 12.16
N GLU A 117 14.40 -15.61 11.21
CA GLU A 117 13.52 -16.76 11.47
C GLU A 117 14.28 -17.91 12.13
N LYS A 118 15.47 -18.25 11.61
CA LYS A 118 16.32 -19.32 12.19
C LYS A 118 16.73 -19.00 13.62
N GLN A 119 17.06 -17.74 13.91
CA GLN A 119 17.53 -17.33 15.23
C GLN A 119 16.38 -17.20 16.25
N ASN A 120 15.19 -16.79 15.80
CA ASN A 120 14.05 -16.46 16.66
C ASN A 120 12.71 -16.94 16.05
N PRO A 121 12.51 -18.26 15.84
CA PRO A 121 11.39 -18.79 15.05
C PRO A 121 10.01 -18.41 15.60
N GLU A 122 9.80 -18.47 16.91
CA GLU A 122 8.51 -18.14 17.53
C GLU A 122 8.24 -16.62 17.47
N GLN A 123 9.25 -15.81 17.76
CA GLN A 123 9.13 -14.37 17.70
C GLN A 123 8.98 -13.86 16.27
N TYR A 124 9.67 -14.48 15.30
CA TYR A 124 9.55 -14.14 13.88
C TYR A 124 8.11 -14.28 13.39
N LYS A 125 7.41 -15.37 13.73
CA LYS A 125 6.00 -15.57 13.38
C LYS A 125 5.12 -14.43 13.89
N LEU A 126 5.34 -14.04 15.15
CA LEU A 126 4.60 -12.93 15.76
C LEU A 126 4.93 -11.59 15.07
N TRP A 127 6.20 -11.28 14.88
CA TRP A 127 6.63 -10.03 14.25
C TRP A 127 6.22 -9.95 12.78
N HIS A 128 6.15 -11.08 12.07
CA HIS A 128 5.92 -11.09 10.64
C HIS A 128 4.44 -10.94 10.27
N ARG A 129 3.53 -11.64 10.97
CA ARG A 129 2.13 -11.75 10.55
C ARG A 129 1.09 -11.44 11.62
N SER A 130 1.47 -11.28 12.89
CA SER A 130 0.49 -10.94 13.91
C SER A 130 -0.06 -9.53 13.70
N TYR A 131 -1.36 -9.38 13.88
CA TYR A 131 -2.05 -8.11 13.72
C TYR A 131 -1.58 -7.06 14.72
N ASN A 132 -1.52 -7.42 16.01
CA ASN A 132 -1.30 -6.50 17.12
C ASN A 132 0.12 -6.55 17.73
N VAL A 133 0.99 -7.46 17.28
CA VAL A 133 2.37 -7.55 17.79
C VAL A 133 3.32 -6.78 16.90
N ALA A 134 3.97 -5.77 17.47
CA ALA A 134 5.03 -5.01 16.81
C ALA A 134 6.41 -5.66 17.02
N PRO A 135 7.31 -5.60 16.04
CA PRO A 135 8.72 -5.85 16.29
C PRO A 135 9.30 -4.75 17.21
N PRO A 136 10.40 -5.02 17.92
CA PRO A 136 11.00 -4.03 18.82
C PRO A 136 11.32 -2.71 18.12
N GLY A 137 10.73 -1.62 18.58
CA GLY A 137 10.91 -0.28 18.02
C GLY A 137 10.18 -0.03 16.69
N GLY A 138 9.33 -0.96 16.22
CA GLY A 138 8.61 -0.84 14.97
C GLY A 138 7.08 -0.76 15.15
N GLU A 139 6.36 -0.97 14.04
CA GLU A 139 4.89 -0.94 13.98
C GLU A 139 4.28 -2.36 13.97
N SER A 140 3.11 -2.54 14.60
CA SER A 140 2.21 -3.67 14.32
C SER A 140 1.44 -3.44 13.00
N ILE A 141 0.78 -4.48 12.47
CA ILE A 141 -0.12 -4.32 11.32
C ILE A 141 -1.32 -3.43 11.68
N GLU A 142 -1.80 -3.51 12.93
CA GLU A 142 -2.84 -2.64 13.47
C GLU A 142 -2.47 -1.14 13.41
N MET A 143 -1.23 -0.80 13.78
CA MET A 143 -0.74 0.58 13.70
C MET A 143 -0.67 1.08 12.26
N VAL A 144 -0.23 0.24 11.33
CA VAL A 144 -0.25 0.54 9.89
C VAL A 144 -1.68 0.74 9.41
N GLU A 145 -2.60 -0.15 9.78
CA GLU A 145 -4.01 -0.02 9.42
C GLU A 145 -4.60 1.31 9.91
N LYS A 146 -4.34 1.67 11.16
CA LYS A 146 -4.84 2.94 11.74
C LYS A 146 -4.43 4.16 10.90
N ARG A 147 -3.16 4.25 10.48
CA ARG A 147 -2.70 5.39 9.66
C ARG A 147 -3.20 5.35 8.23
N VAL A 148 -3.32 4.14 7.64
CA VAL A 148 -3.87 3.99 6.28
C VAL A 148 -5.37 4.30 6.24
N LEU A 149 -6.14 3.88 7.24
CA LEU A 149 -7.56 4.26 7.34
C LEU A 149 -7.73 5.77 7.54
N ALA A 150 -6.86 6.41 8.33
CA ALA A 150 -6.86 7.87 8.45
C ALA A 150 -6.59 8.56 7.09
N PHE A 151 -5.68 8.01 6.27
CA PHE A 151 -5.46 8.48 4.91
C PHE A 151 -6.73 8.31 4.05
N LEU A 152 -7.31 7.11 3.97
CA LEU A 152 -8.48 6.83 3.13
C LEU A 152 -9.68 7.71 3.53
N ASN A 153 -9.95 7.83 4.83
CA ASN A 153 -11.05 8.65 5.35
C ASN A 153 -10.89 10.15 5.06
N ASP A 154 -9.66 10.61 4.91
CA ASP A 154 -9.35 12.00 4.60
C ASP A 154 -9.45 12.29 3.09
N VAL A 155 -8.98 11.37 2.24
CA VAL A 155 -8.90 11.64 0.80
C VAL A 155 -10.15 11.24 0.01
N ILE A 156 -10.79 10.12 0.37
CA ILE A 156 -11.94 9.59 -0.38
C ILE A 156 -13.11 10.59 -0.46
N PRO A 157 -13.49 11.31 0.61
CA PRO A 157 -14.59 12.30 0.52
C PRO A 157 -14.33 13.45 -0.45
N ASN A 158 -13.08 13.65 -0.88
CA ASN A 158 -12.69 14.73 -1.80
C ASN A 158 -12.58 14.25 -3.26
N PHE A 159 -12.83 12.97 -3.54
CA PHE A 159 -12.84 12.46 -4.91
C PHE A 159 -14.16 12.78 -5.60
N THR A 160 -14.09 13.00 -6.91
CA THR A 160 -15.25 13.24 -7.78
C THR A 160 -15.41 12.05 -8.74
N LYS A 161 -16.59 11.94 -9.35
CA LYS A 161 -16.89 10.89 -10.33
C LYS A 161 -15.93 10.83 -11.53
N ASP A 162 -15.27 11.94 -11.82
CA ASP A 162 -14.36 12.05 -12.95
C ASP A 162 -12.90 11.78 -12.53
N ASP A 163 -12.66 11.52 -11.23
CA ASP A 163 -11.32 11.24 -10.73
C ASP A 163 -10.88 9.80 -11.05
N VAL A 164 -9.65 9.72 -11.55
CA VAL A 164 -8.90 8.47 -11.71
C VAL A 164 -7.65 8.57 -10.85
N ILE A 165 -7.57 7.73 -9.82
CA ILE A 165 -6.58 7.82 -8.76
C ILE A 165 -5.60 6.66 -8.85
N PHE A 166 -4.29 6.95 -8.88
CA PHE A 166 -3.23 5.95 -8.74
C PHE A 166 -2.63 6.03 -7.34
N ILE A 167 -2.38 4.88 -6.73
CA ILE A 167 -1.73 4.78 -5.41
C ILE A 167 -0.56 3.82 -5.50
N SER A 168 0.67 4.36 -5.51
CA SER A 168 1.89 3.58 -5.38
C SER A 168 2.20 3.37 -3.91
N ALA A 169 2.03 2.13 -3.43
CA ALA A 169 2.07 1.77 -2.02
C ALA A 169 3.03 0.60 -1.74
N HIS A 170 2.91 0.00 -0.57
CA HIS A 170 3.80 -1.03 -0.06
C HIS A 170 3.02 -2.26 0.43
N GLY A 171 3.73 -3.37 0.64
CA GLY A 171 3.12 -4.61 1.06
C GLY A 171 2.17 -4.45 2.24
N ASN A 172 2.64 -3.88 3.33
CA ASN A 172 1.81 -3.76 4.53
C ASN A 172 0.81 -2.59 4.48
N SER A 173 1.01 -1.56 3.65
CA SER A 173 0.00 -0.50 3.51
C SER A 173 -1.13 -0.87 2.52
N ILE A 174 -0.88 -1.75 1.55
CA ILE A 174 -1.94 -2.28 0.68
C ILE A 174 -2.92 -3.20 1.44
N ARG A 175 -2.45 -3.94 2.45
CA ARG A 175 -3.27 -4.84 3.26
C ARG A 175 -4.52 -4.15 3.83
N PRO A 176 -4.40 -3.07 4.62
CA PRO A 176 -5.56 -2.35 5.13
C PRO A 176 -6.37 -1.62 4.05
N MET A 177 -5.75 -1.17 2.95
CA MET A 177 -6.51 -0.62 1.82
C MET A 177 -7.46 -1.67 1.24
N ARG A 178 -6.95 -2.88 0.99
CA ARG A 178 -7.78 -4.00 0.53
C ARG A 178 -8.89 -4.33 1.52
N ARG A 179 -8.55 -4.39 2.83
CA ARG A 179 -9.57 -4.65 3.85
C ARG A 179 -10.68 -3.60 3.82
N TYR A 180 -10.34 -2.34 3.62
CA TYR A 180 -11.31 -1.25 3.50
C TYR A 180 -12.26 -1.44 2.32
N PHE A 181 -11.75 -1.74 1.13
CA PHE A 181 -12.57 -1.86 -0.09
C PHE A 181 -13.22 -3.24 -0.27
N GLU A 182 -12.57 -4.31 0.16
CA GLU A 182 -13.01 -5.69 -0.07
C GLU A 182 -13.74 -6.29 1.14
N HIS A 183 -13.75 -5.59 2.28
CA HIS A 183 -14.38 -6.03 3.55
C HIS A 183 -13.87 -7.39 4.06
N ILE A 184 -12.61 -7.74 3.74
CA ILE A 184 -11.98 -8.96 4.20
C ILE A 184 -11.70 -8.92 5.71
N THR A 185 -11.59 -10.09 6.32
CA THR A 185 -11.28 -10.24 7.74
C THR A 185 -9.84 -9.82 8.07
N ILE A 186 -9.54 -9.64 9.36
CA ILE A 186 -8.17 -9.36 9.82
C ILE A 186 -7.23 -10.51 9.44
N ASP A 187 -7.67 -11.77 9.58
CA ASP A 187 -6.86 -12.93 9.26
C ASP A 187 -6.53 -13.01 7.77
N GLU A 188 -7.50 -12.78 6.90
CA GLU A 188 -7.29 -12.69 5.44
C GLU A 188 -6.34 -11.54 5.09
N MET A 189 -6.51 -10.37 5.72
CA MET A 189 -5.61 -9.24 5.54
C MET A 189 -4.17 -9.58 5.96
N CYS A 190 -3.97 -10.24 7.09
CA CYS A 190 -2.65 -10.58 7.60
C CYS A 190 -1.97 -11.70 6.80
N SER A 191 -2.72 -12.68 6.29
CA SER A 191 -2.18 -13.82 5.54
C SER A 191 -1.94 -13.56 4.05
N PHE A 192 -2.50 -12.48 3.51
CA PHE A 192 -2.40 -12.15 2.09
C PHE A 192 -0.94 -12.01 1.61
N GLU A 193 -0.62 -12.63 0.47
CA GLU A 193 0.67 -12.50 -0.20
C GLU A 193 0.57 -11.62 -1.45
N HIS A 194 1.56 -10.76 -1.64
CA HIS A 194 1.59 -9.84 -2.77
C HIS A 194 2.11 -10.52 -4.04
N ILE A 195 1.39 -10.34 -5.13
CA ILE A 195 1.80 -10.77 -6.45
C ILE A 195 2.49 -9.57 -7.14
N PRO A 196 3.75 -9.72 -7.62
CA PRO A 196 4.44 -8.67 -8.37
C PRO A 196 3.61 -8.18 -9.57
N GLY A 197 3.59 -6.88 -9.82
CA GLY A 197 2.86 -6.27 -10.94
C GLY A 197 1.33 -6.40 -10.89
N LYS A 198 0.76 -6.84 -9.72
CA LYS A 198 -0.69 -6.87 -9.50
C LYS A 198 -1.21 -5.46 -9.27
N ILE A 199 -2.32 -5.14 -9.93
CA ILE A 199 -3.10 -3.92 -9.76
C ILE A 199 -4.43 -4.30 -9.09
N TYR A 200 -4.80 -3.58 -8.04
CA TYR A 200 -6.10 -3.64 -7.39
C TYR A 200 -6.90 -2.44 -7.86
N SER A 201 -8.10 -2.66 -8.39
CA SER A 201 -8.97 -1.61 -8.92
C SER A 201 -10.30 -1.60 -8.19
N TYR A 202 -10.75 -0.41 -7.84
CA TYR A 202 -12.01 -0.17 -7.15
C TYR A 202 -12.74 1.01 -7.81
N GLU A 203 -14.06 0.92 -7.83
CA GLU A 203 -14.96 2.00 -8.22
C GLU A 203 -15.76 2.42 -6.99
N ILE A 204 -15.76 3.72 -6.67
CA ILE A 204 -16.38 4.26 -5.45
C ILE A 204 -17.23 5.50 -5.75
#